data_606167494c2041c9b2898a12e9a7de08
#
_entry.id   606167494c2041c9b2898a12e9a7de08
#
_cell.length_a   1.000
_cell.length_b   1.000
_cell.length_c   1.000
_cell.angle_alpha   90.00
_cell.angle_beta   90.00
_cell.angle_gamma   90.00
#
_symmetry.space_group_name_H-M   'P 1'
#
loop_
_entity.id
_entity.type
_entity.pdbx_description
1 polymer ?
#
loop_
_entity_poly.entity_id
_entity_poly.type
_entity_poly.pdbx_seq_one_letter_code
_entity_poly.pdbx_strand_id
1 'polypeptide(L)'
;MGRTHELSQQAVDVKEVTAQDTAKLTVQGQTVELPIVAGTEKEQAVDIASLRGRTGWITLDPGFANTGACTSGITFLNGEQGILRYRGIPIEQLAESGTYLETAYLLIYGSLPKRAALERFNRAVLENTSLPQGMERFFDCLPKTAHPMAALSAMVQILSAYYPNLTDPNPSPERMEEVILALLAKIPTLAAH
;
A
#
# COMPACT_ATOMS: atom_id res chain seq x y z
N MET A 1 27.75 21.91 -3.42
CA MET A 1 27.13 22.38 -4.66
C MET A 1 25.99 21.42 -4.97
N GLY A 2 24.77 21.82 -4.62
CA GLY A 2 23.58 20.97 -4.69
C GLY A 2 23.06 20.88 -6.11
N ARG A 3 22.85 19.67 -6.60
CA ARG A 3 21.96 19.41 -7.72
C ARG A 3 20.56 19.16 -7.18
N THR A 4 19.78 20.23 -7.05
CA THR A 4 18.33 20.13 -6.98
C THR A 4 17.83 19.80 -8.37
N HIS A 5 17.65 18.52 -8.68
CA HIS A 5 16.82 18.13 -9.81
C HIS A 5 15.37 18.44 -9.44
N GLU A 6 14.77 19.37 -10.16
CA GLU A 6 13.33 19.58 -10.18
C GLU A 6 12.66 18.31 -10.71
N LEU A 7 12.19 17.48 -9.78
CA LEU A 7 11.21 16.45 -10.11
C LEU A 7 9.93 17.17 -10.46
N SER A 8 9.61 17.24 -11.76
CA SER A 8 8.38 17.84 -12.25
C SER A 8 7.19 17.12 -11.60
N GLN A 9 6.43 17.87 -10.81
CA GLN A 9 5.15 17.44 -10.26
C GLN A 9 4.16 17.25 -11.42
N GLN A 10 4.15 16.09 -12.02
CA GLN A 10 2.95 15.60 -12.69
C GLN A 10 2.17 14.80 -11.63
N ALA A 11 1.31 15.52 -10.91
CA ALA A 11 0.21 14.88 -10.22
C ALA A 11 -0.62 14.18 -11.32
N VAL A 12 -0.58 12.84 -11.33
CA VAL A 12 -1.48 12.08 -12.17
C VAL A 12 -2.86 12.27 -11.56
N ASP A 13 -3.66 13.13 -12.18
CA ASP A 13 -5.08 13.20 -11.89
C ASP A 13 -5.64 11.80 -12.09
N VAL A 14 -6.09 11.17 -11.02
CA VAL A 14 -6.81 9.90 -11.08
C VAL A 14 -8.15 10.25 -11.73
N LYS A 15 -8.16 10.25 -13.06
CA LYS A 15 -9.41 10.39 -13.81
C LYS A 15 -10.30 9.23 -13.38
N GLU A 16 -11.51 9.59 -12.98
CA GLU A 16 -12.58 8.64 -12.73
C GLU A 16 -12.58 7.58 -13.83
N VAL A 17 -12.58 6.32 -13.42
CA VAL A 17 -12.70 5.17 -14.31
C VAL A 17 -14.08 5.27 -14.95
N THR A 18 -14.17 5.82 -16.17
CA THR A 18 -15.42 5.89 -16.91
C THR A 18 -15.67 4.54 -17.54
N ALA A 19 -16.77 3.88 -17.13
CA ALA A 19 -17.30 2.71 -17.82
C ALA A 19 -17.81 3.17 -19.20
N GLN A 20 -16.99 2.98 -20.25
CA GLN A 20 -17.34 3.39 -21.61
C GLN A 20 -17.88 2.23 -22.47
N ASP A 21 -17.53 0.99 -22.14
CA ASP A 21 -17.90 -0.20 -22.89
C ASP A 21 -18.52 -1.28 -22.00
N THR A 22 -19.24 -2.23 -22.63
CA THR A 22 -19.83 -3.38 -21.95
C THR A 22 -19.35 -4.68 -22.57
N ALA A 23 -19.05 -5.67 -21.74
CA ALA A 23 -18.83 -7.04 -22.13
C ALA A 23 -20.15 -7.82 -22.06
N LYS A 24 -20.41 -8.70 -23.03
CA LYS A 24 -21.57 -9.57 -23.02
C LYS A 24 -21.18 -11.00 -22.62
N LEU A 25 -21.74 -11.46 -21.51
CA LEU A 25 -21.56 -12.83 -21.04
C LEU A 25 -22.86 -13.60 -21.30
N THR A 26 -22.80 -14.66 -22.12
CA THR A 26 -23.92 -15.54 -22.38
C THR A 26 -23.67 -16.92 -21.77
N VAL A 27 -24.53 -17.33 -20.85
CA VAL A 27 -24.46 -18.63 -20.18
C VAL A 27 -25.84 -19.27 -20.21
N GLN A 28 -25.93 -20.49 -20.71
CA GLN A 28 -27.20 -21.25 -20.81
C GLN A 28 -28.36 -20.46 -21.47
N GLY A 29 -28.03 -19.67 -22.49
CA GLY A 29 -29.03 -18.87 -23.23
C GLY A 29 -29.41 -17.54 -22.56
N GLN A 30 -28.93 -17.25 -21.35
CA GLN A 30 -29.11 -15.96 -20.69
C GLN A 30 -27.92 -15.08 -20.98
N THR A 31 -28.15 -13.86 -21.50
CA THR A 31 -27.11 -12.86 -21.75
C THR A 31 -27.20 -11.74 -20.74
N VAL A 32 -26.06 -11.39 -20.16
CA VAL A 32 -25.91 -10.22 -19.28
C VAL A 32 -24.83 -9.29 -19.82
N GLU A 33 -25.05 -8.00 -19.70
CA GLU A 33 -24.05 -6.97 -20.00
C GLU A 33 -23.38 -6.54 -18.69
N LEU A 34 -22.04 -6.52 -18.71
CA LEU A 34 -21.18 -6.21 -17.58
C LEU A 34 -20.29 -5.02 -17.96
N PRO A 35 -20.11 -4.03 -17.07
CA PRO A 35 -19.27 -2.88 -17.37
C PRO A 35 -17.80 -3.28 -17.61
N ILE A 36 -17.13 -2.59 -18.52
CA ILE A 36 -15.67 -2.66 -18.68
C ILE A 36 -15.06 -1.47 -17.96
N VAL A 37 -14.09 -1.77 -17.08
CA VAL A 37 -13.31 -0.80 -16.33
C VAL A 37 -11.93 -0.72 -16.97
N ALA A 38 -11.49 0.46 -17.38
CA ALA A 38 -10.19 0.69 -17.96
C ALA A 38 -9.28 1.45 -16.97
N GLY A 39 -8.11 0.91 -16.68
CA GLY A 39 -7.07 1.57 -15.88
C GLY A 39 -6.33 2.67 -16.66
N THR A 40 -5.59 3.53 -15.96
CA THR A 40 -4.80 4.61 -16.56
C THR A 40 -3.67 4.11 -17.48
N GLU A 41 -3.21 2.88 -17.29
CA GLU A 41 -2.22 2.21 -18.13
C GLU A 41 -2.87 1.36 -19.24
N LYS A 42 -4.17 1.58 -19.52
CA LYS A 42 -4.97 0.91 -20.55
C LYS A 42 -5.29 -0.57 -20.29
N GLU A 43 -5.00 -1.07 -19.12
CA GLU A 43 -5.44 -2.38 -18.70
C GLU A 43 -6.97 -2.38 -18.53
N GLN A 44 -7.64 -3.41 -19.06
CA GLN A 44 -9.09 -3.51 -19.05
C GLN A 44 -9.55 -4.69 -18.20
N ALA A 45 -10.59 -4.49 -17.41
CA ALA A 45 -11.23 -5.51 -16.62
C ALA A 45 -12.75 -5.49 -16.82
N VAL A 46 -13.38 -6.66 -16.75
CA VAL A 46 -14.83 -6.78 -16.70
C VAL A 46 -15.30 -6.72 -15.25
N ASP A 47 -16.12 -5.74 -14.92
CA ASP A 47 -16.73 -5.66 -13.59
C ASP A 47 -17.83 -6.71 -13.43
N ILE A 48 -17.55 -7.73 -12.63
CA ILE A 48 -18.45 -8.86 -12.37
C ILE A 48 -19.31 -8.69 -11.10
N ALA A 49 -19.28 -7.55 -10.43
CA ALA A 49 -19.98 -7.32 -9.15
C ALA A 49 -21.48 -7.66 -9.23
N SER A 50 -22.16 -7.34 -10.35
CA SER A 50 -23.57 -7.61 -10.55
C SER A 50 -23.90 -9.02 -11.03
N LEU A 51 -22.91 -9.81 -11.47
CA LEU A 51 -23.11 -11.12 -12.12
C LEU A 51 -23.93 -12.08 -11.26
N ARG A 52 -23.50 -12.29 -10.03
CA ARG A 52 -24.18 -13.24 -9.12
C ARG A 52 -25.61 -12.83 -8.81
N GLY A 53 -25.86 -11.56 -8.54
CA GLY A 53 -27.22 -11.07 -8.23
C GLY A 53 -28.19 -11.21 -9.41
N ARG A 54 -27.69 -11.09 -10.65
CA ARG A 54 -28.51 -11.16 -11.87
C ARG A 54 -28.73 -12.57 -12.41
N THR A 55 -27.77 -13.47 -12.17
CA THR A 55 -27.76 -14.80 -12.84
C THR A 55 -27.63 -15.99 -11.88
N GLY A 56 -27.21 -15.75 -10.64
CA GLY A 56 -26.78 -16.79 -9.70
C GLY A 56 -25.36 -17.36 -9.97
N TRP A 57 -24.73 -17.00 -11.09
CA TRP A 57 -23.41 -17.49 -11.47
C TRP A 57 -22.29 -16.74 -10.74
N ILE A 58 -21.18 -17.45 -10.51
CA ILE A 58 -19.92 -16.91 -10.00
C ILE A 58 -18.80 -17.24 -10.98
N THR A 59 -17.72 -16.49 -10.90
CA THR A 59 -16.44 -16.83 -11.56
C THR A 59 -15.59 -17.70 -10.65
N LEU A 60 -14.77 -18.57 -11.22
CA LEU A 60 -13.79 -19.38 -10.51
C LEU A 60 -12.41 -19.11 -11.09
N ASP A 61 -11.53 -18.54 -10.28
CA ASP A 61 -10.16 -18.24 -10.63
C ASP A 61 -9.25 -18.59 -9.45
N PRO A 62 -8.74 -19.84 -9.38
CA PRO A 62 -7.88 -20.27 -8.29
C PRO A 62 -6.60 -19.45 -8.21
N GLY A 63 -6.40 -18.76 -7.09
CA GLY A 63 -5.20 -17.96 -6.85
C GLY A 63 -5.18 -16.57 -7.49
N PHE A 64 -6.31 -16.09 -8.00
CA PHE A 64 -6.43 -14.77 -8.64
C PHE A 64 -5.46 -14.55 -9.80
N ALA A 65 -5.24 -15.59 -10.62
CA ALA A 65 -4.29 -15.53 -11.74
C ALA A 65 -4.75 -14.55 -12.84
N ASN A 66 -6.08 -14.34 -12.98
CA ASN A 66 -6.69 -13.50 -14.02
C ASN A 66 -7.85 -12.65 -13.45
N THR A 67 -7.81 -12.31 -12.18
CA THR A 67 -8.88 -11.55 -11.52
C THR A 67 -8.30 -10.35 -10.77
N GLY A 68 -8.71 -9.15 -11.16
CA GLY A 68 -8.43 -7.92 -10.39
C GLY A 68 -9.27 -7.90 -9.11
N ALA A 69 -8.61 -7.81 -7.95
CA ALA A 69 -9.29 -7.76 -6.65
C ALA A 69 -9.81 -6.37 -6.29
N CYS A 70 -9.14 -5.32 -6.77
CA CYS A 70 -9.50 -3.92 -6.52
C CYS A 70 -8.85 -3.00 -7.55
N THR A 71 -9.29 -1.74 -7.58
CA THR A 71 -8.58 -0.66 -8.26
C THR A 71 -7.60 -0.01 -7.29
N SER A 72 -6.39 0.32 -7.73
CA SER A 72 -5.37 0.97 -6.91
C SER A 72 -4.79 2.19 -7.63
N GLY A 73 -4.77 3.34 -6.96
CA GLY A 73 -4.04 4.54 -7.41
C GLY A 73 -2.62 4.63 -6.82
N ILE A 74 -2.14 3.58 -6.13
CA ILE A 74 -0.87 3.62 -5.41
C ILE A 74 0.26 3.01 -6.23
N THR A 75 0.05 1.81 -6.75
CA THR A 75 1.10 1.03 -7.40
C THR A 75 0.61 0.49 -8.74
N PHE A 76 1.42 0.65 -9.77
CA PHE A 76 1.30 -0.09 -11.01
C PHE A 76 2.48 -1.05 -11.15
N LEU A 77 2.19 -2.32 -11.45
CA LEU A 77 3.17 -3.36 -11.65
C LEU A 77 2.85 -4.14 -12.94
N ASN A 78 3.82 -4.19 -13.86
CA ASN A 78 3.79 -5.10 -15.00
C ASN A 78 5.02 -6.01 -14.93
N GLY A 79 4.84 -7.23 -14.44
CA GLY A 79 5.94 -8.20 -14.26
C GLY A 79 6.53 -8.71 -15.55
N GLU A 80 5.75 -8.78 -16.64
CA GLU A 80 6.22 -9.23 -17.95
C GLU A 80 7.19 -8.22 -18.59
N GLN A 81 6.90 -6.92 -18.41
CA GLN A 81 7.72 -5.84 -18.94
C GLN A 81 8.74 -5.31 -17.94
N GLY A 82 8.71 -5.78 -16.69
CA GLY A 82 9.60 -5.29 -15.62
C GLY A 82 9.32 -3.84 -15.22
N ILE A 83 8.06 -3.38 -15.30
CA ILE A 83 7.68 -2.00 -14.98
C ILE A 83 7.07 -1.94 -13.59
N LEU A 84 7.58 -1.04 -12.75
CA LEU A 84 7.01 -0.69 -11.45
C LEU A 84 6.90 0.83 -11.33
N ARG A 85 5.73 1.32 -10.91
CA ARG A 85 5.51 2.74 -10.63
C ARG A 85 4.80 2.91 -9.29
N TYR A 86 5.23 3.90 -8.52
CA TYR A 86 4.57 4.35 -7.30
C TYR A 86 3.94 5.73 -7.54
N ARG A 87 2.61 5.83 -7.41
CA ARG A 87 1.86 7.06 -7.70
C ARG A 87 2.21 7.66 -9.08
N GLY A 88 2.44 6.79 -10.08
CA GLY A 88 2.84 7.18 -11.44
C GLY A 88 4.34 7.44 -11.64
N ILE A 89 5.15 7.53 -10.58
CA ILE A 89 6.60 7.76 -10.68
C ILE A 89 7.32 6.41 -10.90
N PRO A 90 8.17 6.28 -11.94
CA PRO A 90 8.96 5.08 -12.17
C PRO A 90 9.88 4.76 -10.99
N ILE A 91 10.01 3.46 -10.68
CA ILE A 91 10.81 3.02 -9.53
C ILE A 91 12.29 3.40 -9.66
N GLU A 92 12.81 3.44 -10.89
CA GLU A 92 14.19 3.82 -11.18
C GLU A 92 14.49 5.24 -10.68
N GLN A 93 13.57 6.18 -10.91
CA GLN A 93 13.73 7.57 -10.45
C GLN A 93 13.72 7.66 -8.91
N LEU A 94 12.84 6.90 -8.27
CA LEU A 94 12.77 6.87 -6.80
C LEU A 94 14.01 6.20 -6.19
N ALA A 95 14.53 5.15 -6.82
CA ALA A 95 15.73 4.44 -6.36
C ALA A 95 17.01 5.27 -6.51
N GLU A 96 17.13 6.06 -7.60
CA GLU A 96 18.31 6.88 -7.85
C GLU A 96 18.33 8.19 -7.05
N SER A 97 17.17 8.81 -6.86
CA SER A 97 17.09 10.19 -6.37
C SER A 97 16.33 10.34 -5.05
N GLY A 98 15.53 9.34 -4.67
CA GLY A 98 14.68 9.39 -3.48
C GLY A 98 15.31 8.74 -2.26
N THR A 99 14.84 9.13 -1.10
CA THR A 99 15.11 8.44 0.18
C THR A 99 13.94 7.53 0.54
N TYR A 100 14.17 6.59 1.47
CA TYR A 100 13.11 5.73 2.01
C TYR A 100 11.92 6.54 2.55
N LEU A 101 12.17 7.60 3.31
CA LEU A 101 11.10 8.40 3.92
C LEU A 101 10.37 9.28 2.91
N GLU A 102 11.01 9.74 1.83
CA GLU A 102 10.33 10.40 0.72
C GLU A 102 9.40 9.44 -0.04
N THR A 103 9.86 8.22 -0.27
CA THR A 103 9.04 7.18 -0.90
C THR A 103 7.88 6.75 -0.01
N ALA A 104 8.11 6.58 1.30
CA ALA A 104 7.05 6.30 2.26
C ALA A 104 6.00 7.42 2.28
N TYR A 105 6.45 8.66 2.31
CA TYR A 105 5.56 9.83 2.24
C TYR A 105 4.73 9.84 0.95
N LEU A 106 5.37 9.59 -0.19
CA LEU A 106 4.69 9.51 -1.49
C LEU A 106 3.56 8.47 -1.49
N LEU A 107 3.83 7.27 -0.97
CA LEU A 107 2.84 6.18 -0.94
C LEU A 107 1.67 6.50 -0.01
N ILE A 108 1.93 7.12 1.15
CA ILE A 108 0.94 7.42 2.17
C ILE A 108 0.08 8.63 1.76
N TYR A 109 0.73 9.74 1.36
CA TYR A 109 0.06 11.01 1.12
C TYR A 109 -0.22 11.31 -0.35
N GLY A 110 0.24 10.46 -1.28
CA GLY A 110 -0.09 10.53 -2.70
C GLY A 110 0.79 11.46 -3.55
N SER A 111 1.70 12.23 -2.95
CA SER A 111 2.63 13.11 -3.63
C SER A 111 3.97 13.21 -2.92
N LEU A 112 5.04 13.58 -3.64
CA LEU A 112 6.34 13.83 -3.02
C LEU A 112 6.26 15.03 -2.06
N PRO A 113 6.93 14.95 -0.90
CA PRO A 113 6.89 16.01 0.09
C PRO A 113 7.67 17.25 -0.37
N LYS A 114 7.14 18.43 -0.09
CA LYS A 114 7.96 19.64 -0.09
C LYS A 114 8.96 19.58 1.07
N ARG A 115 10.12 20.26 0.96
CA ARG A 115 11.21 20.24 1.95
C ARG A 115 10.73 20.39 3.39
N ALA A 116 9.89 21.39 3.68
CA ALA A 116 9.39 21.61 5.03
C ALA A 116 8.47 20.47 5.55
N ALA A 117 7.73 19.81 4.66
CA ALA A 117 6.91 18.66 4.99
C ALA A 117 7.78 17.44 5.28
N LEU A 118 8.81 17.20 4.46
CA LEU A 118 9.77 16.13 4.68
C LEU A 118 10.52 16.29 6.01
N GLU A 119 10.98 17.50 6.31
CA GLU A 119 11.67 17.79 7.57
C GLU A 119 10.79 17.53 8.80
N ARG A 120 9.49 17.89 8.73
CA ARG A 120 8.52 17.56 9.80
C ARG A 120 8.28 16.06 9.92
N PHE A 121 8.09 15.38 8.78
CA PHE A 121 7.84 13.94 8.75
C PHE A 121 9.04 13.15 9.30
N ASN A 122 10.25 13.49 8.86
CA ASN A 122 11.49 12.89 9.36
C ASN A 122 11.63 13.07 10.87
N ARG A 123 11.36 14.27 11.39
CA ARG A 123 11.41 14.55 12.83
C ARG A 123 10.39 13.70 13.57
N ALA A 124 9.15 13.64 13.10
CA ALA A 124 8.10 12.85 13.72
C ALA A 124 8.46 11.35 13.76
N VAL A 125 9.04 10.80 12.68
CA VAL A 125 9.54 9.42 12.67
C VAL A 125 10.66 9.24 13.70
N LEU A 126 11.66 10.12 13.74
CA LEU A 126 12.78 10.03 14.68
C LEU A 126 12.34 10.09 16.15
N GLU A 127 11.40 10.97 16.47
CA GLU A 127 10.86 11.12 17.84
C GLU A 127 10.07 9.88 18.30
N ASN A 128 9.63 9.03 17.37
CA ASN A 128 8.85 7.83 17.65
C ASN A 128 9.66 6.51 17.59
N THR A 129 10.99 6.55 17.41
CA THR A 129 11.83 5.33 17.24
C THR A 129 11.95 4.49 18.50
N SER A 130 11.88 5.09 19.69
CA SER A 130 12.04 4.39 20.96
C SER A 130 10.93 3.38 21.19
N LEU A 131 11.30 2.18 21.65
CA LEU A 131 10.33 1.15 22.04
C LEU A 131 9.69 1.51 23.39
N PRO A 132 8.44 1.06 23.63
CA PRO A 132 7.81 1.19 24.94
C PRO A 132 8.63 0.50 26.04
N GLN A 133 8.65 1.10 27.22
CA GLN A 133 9.37 0.55 28.36
C GLN A 133 8.90 -0.88 28.69
N GLY A 134 9.87 -1.77 28.82
CA GLY A 134 9.62 -3.18 29.16
C GLY A 134 9.31 -4.08 27.94
N MET A 135 9.13 -3.51 26.75
CA MET A 135 8.91 -4.30 25.54
C MET A 135 10.15 -5.15 25.17
N GLU A 136 11.34 -4.65 25.45
CA GLU A 136 12.61 -5.34 25.19
C GLU A 136 12.70 -6.71 25.87
N ARG A 137 12.04 -6.89 27.02
CA ARG A 137 12.03 -8.19 27.76
C ARG A 137 11.37 -9.33 26.98
N PHE A 138 10.51 -9.02 26.02
CA PHE A 138 9.89 -10.06 25.20
C PHE A 138 10.88 -10.72 24.24
N PHE A 139 11.96 -10.03 23.86
CA PHE A 139 13.03 -10.65 23.07
C PHE A 139 13.76 -11.74 23.88
N ASP A 140 13.94 -11.54 25.18
CA ASP A 140 14.59 -12.51 26.06
C ASP A 140 13.77 -13.81 26.21
N CYS A 141 12.46 -13.75 25.97
CA CYS A 141 11.57 -14.90 26.01
C CYS A 141 11.61 -15.76 24.74
N LEU A 142 12.19 -15.25 23.65
CA LEU A 142 12.26 -15.97 22.38
C LEU A 142 13.43 -16.96 22.40
N PRO A 143 13.25 -18.19 21.85
CA PRO A 143 14.35 -19.10 21.66
C PRO A 143 15.42 -18.50 20.74
N LYS A 144 16.70 -18.70 21.04
CA LYS A 144 17.81 -18.25 20.18
C LYS A 144 17.77 -18.83 18.76
N THR A 145 17.04 -19.93 18.59
CA THR A 145 16.81 -20.59 17.29
C THR A 145 15.56 -20.11 16.58
N ALA A 146 14.85 -19.11 17.12
CA ALA A 146 13.65 -18.56 16.49
C ALA A 146 13.99 -17.98 15.12
N HIS A 147 13.11 -18.21 14.13
CA HIS A 147 13.26 -17.59 12.83
C HIS A 147 13.07 -16.06 12.96
N PRO A 148 13.98 -15.21 12.43
CA PRO A 148 13.91 -13.75 12.62
C PRO A 148 12.56 -13.15 12.23
N MET A 149 11.95 -13.62 11.13
CA MET A 149 10.63 -13.14 10.71
C MET A 149 9.50 -13.52 11.67
N ALA A 150 9.59 -14.68 12.34
CA ALA A 150 8.62 -15.08 13.36
C ALA A 150 8.77 -14.20 14.60
N ALA A 151 10.02 -13.92 15.00
CA ALA A 151 10.33 -13.00 16.10
C ALA A 151 9.79 -11.59 15.81
N LEU A 152 10.10 -11.04 14.64
CA LEU A 152 9.61 -9.72 14.23
C LEU A 152 8.09 -9.65 14.19
N SER A 153 7.42 -10.67 13.63
CA SER A 153 5.96 -10.74 13.59
C SER A 153 5.35 -10.74 15.00
N ALA A 154 5.90 -11.54 15.91
CA ALA A 154 5.47 -11.57 17.31
C ALA A 154 5.64 -10.18 17.98
N MET A 155 6.78 -9.55 17.77
CA MET A 155 7.07 -8.25 18.38
C MET A 155 6.17 -7.12 17.84
N VAL A 156 5.83 -7.15 16.55
CA VAL A 156 4.86 -6.21 15.96
C VAL A 156 3.46 -6.44 16.56
N GLN A 157 3.07 -7.70 16.81
CA GLN A 157 1.79 -7.98 17.50
C GLN A 157 1.80 -7.48 18.96
N ILE A 158 2.91 -7.70 19.68
CA ILE A 158 3.06 -7.20 21.05
C ILE A 158 2.97 -5.67 21.11
N LEU A 159 3.44 -4.96 20.08
CA LEU A 159 3.36 -3.51 19.99
C LEU A 159 1.91 -3.00 20.15
N SER A 160 0.91 -3.75 19.66
CA SER A 160 -0.50 -3.38 19.79
C SER A 160 -0.98 -3.31 21.24
N ALA A 161 -0.37 -4.06 22.15
CA ALA A 161 -0.71 -4.00 23.58
C ALA A 161 -0.30 -2.66 24.24
N TYR A 162 0.73 -2.01 23.71
CA TYR A 162 1.18 -0.69 24.17
C TYR A 162 0.47 0.47 23.45
N TYR A 163 -0.08 0.19 22.29
CA TYR A 163 -0.80 1.16 21.45
C TYR A 163 -2.17 0.64 21.05
N PRO A 164 -3.17 0.70 21.94
CA PRO A 164 -4.52 0.15 21.69
C PRO A 164 -5.16 0.71 20.40
N ASN A 165 -4.78 1.91 20.01
CA ASN A 165 -5.26 2.54 18.77
C ASN A 165 -4.82 1.84 17.48
N LEU A 166 -3.76 1.00 17.54
CA LEU A 166 -3.30 0.20 16.38
C LEU A 166 -4.31 -0.87 15.95
N THR A 167 -5.24 -1.23 16.82
CA THR A 167 -6.26 -2.27 16.58
C THR A 167 -7.64 -1.71 16.28
N ASP A 168 -7.80 -0.39 16.21
CA ASP A 168 -9.07 0.24 15.84
C ASP A 168 -9.37 -0.03 14.35
N PRO A 169 -10.47 -0.71 14.00
CA PRO A 169 -10.80 -1.01 12.62
C PRO A 169 -11.24 0.22 11.81
N ASN A 170 -11.61 1.31 12.48
CA ASN A 170 -12.08 2.55 11.86
C ASN A 170 -11.42 3.78 12.52
N PRO A 171 -10.11 3.93 12.45
CA PRO A 171 -9.43 5.04 13.10
C PRO A 171 -9.78 6.37 12.43
N SER A 172 -9.82 7.46 13.22
CA SER A 172 -9.87 8.81 12.64
C SER A 172 -8.59 9.11 11.86
N PRO A 173 -8.59 10.10 10.94
CA PRO A 173 -7.39 10.47 10.18
C PRO A 173 -6.18 10.77 11.08
N GLU A 174 -6.38 11.44 12.20
CA GLU A 174 -5.32 11.79 13.16
C GLU A 174 -4.73 10.52 13.81
N ARG A 175 -5.61 9.58 14.22
CA ARG A 175 -5.17 8.29 14.76
C ARG A 175 -4.48 7.43 13.72
N MET A 176 -4.93 7.48 12.46
CA MET A 176 -4.25 6.79 11.37
C MET A 176 -2.83 7.31 11.20
N GLU A 177 -2.61 8.62 11.30
CA GLU A 177 -1.28 9.22 11.23
C GLU A 177 -0.38 8.76 12.39
N GLU A 178 -0.91 8.70 13.63
CA GLU A 178 -0.20 8.15 14.79
C GLU A 178 0.22 6.69 14.57
N VAL A 179 -0.68 5.87 14.02
CA VAL A 179 -0.42 4.45 13.69
C VAL A 179 0.69 4.34 12.65
N ILE A 180 0.61 5.11 11.58
CA ILE A 180 1.61 5.14 10.49
C ILE A 180 2.98 5.50 11.06
N LEU A 181 3.09 6.57 11.84
CA LEU A 181 4.34 7.01 12.45
C LEU A 181 4.89 5.97 13.42
N ALA A 182 4.04 5.38 14.25
CA ALA A 182 4.45 4.34 15.20
C ALA A 182 5.05 3.12 14.48
N LEU A 183 4.42 2.64 13.42
CA LEU A 183 4.90 1.48 12.65
C LEU A 183 6.18 1.81 11.87
N LEU A 184 6.21 2.93 11.13
CA LEU A 184 7.39 3.34 10.37
C LEU A 184 8.63 3.53 11.25
N ALA A 185 8.45 4.08 12.45
CA ALA A 185 9.54 4.37 13.36
C ALA A 185 10.03 3.15 14.14
N LYS A 186 9.11 2.27 14.58
CA LYS A 186 9.43 1.19 15.52
C LYS A 186 9.81 -0.12 14.84
N ILE A 187 9.29 -0.42 13.66
CA ILE A 187 9.62 -1.67 12.96
C ILE A 187 11.14 -1.79 12.68
N PRO A 188 11.84 -0.75 12.20
CA PRO A 188 13.30 -0.81 12.05
C PRO A 188 14.03 -1.07 13.37
N THR A 189 13.58 -0.46 14.48
CA THR A 189 14.15 -0.68 15.81
C THR A 189 13.92 -2.11 16.27
N LEU A 190 12.71 -2.66 16.08
CA LEU A 190 12.40 -4.05 16.40
C LEU A 190 13.23 -5.05 15.58
N ALA A 191 13.48 -4.73 14.30
CA ALA A 191 14.27 -5.59 13.42
C ALA A 191 15.77 -5.55 13.72
N ALA A 192 16.26 -4.51 14.39
CA ALA A 192 17.65 -4.34 14.78
C ALA A 192 18.02 -5.02 16.11
N HIS A 193 17.03 -5.38 16.94
CA HIS A 193 17.19 -6.14 18.17
C HIS A 193 17.41 -7.63 17.90
#